data_ef52b932bd98ba875c0addbb1c7a64b9
#
_entry.id   ef52b932bd98ba875c0addbb1c7a64b9
#
_cell.length_a   1.000
_cell.length_b   1.000
_cell.length_c   1.000
_cell.angle_alpha   90.00
_cell.angle_beta   90.00
_cell.angle_gamma   90.00
#
_symmetry.space_group_name_H-M   'P 1'
#
loop_
_entity.id
_entity.type
_entity.pdbx_description
1 polymer ?
#
loop_
_entity_poly.entity_id
_entity_poly.type
_entity_poly.pdbx_seq_one_letter_code
_entity_poly.pdbx_strand_id
1 'polypeptide(L)'
;MTAPYLRIERLVKQYGAFTALKDVSLEVLPGEFVCFLGPSGCGKTTLLRAIAGLDVQTSGRIFQAGKEISNLPASKRDFGIVFQSYALFPNLSVEANVAYGLVSRGGVSKVERQTRVADLLRLVGMPEAARKYPAQLSGGQQQRVALARALALSPGLLLLDEPLSALDARVRAHLRVEIRHLHQRLKVTTIMVTHDQEEALTMADRIVVMNQGVIEQVGTPTEVYRQPTSAFVADFVGTTNFLPAVVTGARQVRYAGIDLDCELDVRPGVGHDVTLAVRPEDIVVRGVAVQTPNSFPARVADIEFLGSFCRVELALDGVTNALLADLSINAVRDLAIHEGMDLRVAMPPER
;
A
#
# COMPACT_ATOMS: atom_id res chain seq x y z
N MET A 1 -11.93 15.18 -18.88
CA MET A 1 -11.29 14.10 -18.10
C MET A 1 -9.98 13.75 -18.81
N THR A 2 -8.87 13.65 -18.09
CA THR A 2 -7.56 13.27 -18.65
C THR A 2 -7.61 11.79 -19.06
N ALA A 3 -7.17 11.46 -20.29
CA ALA A 3 -7.13 10.07 -20.73
C ALA A 3 -6.13 9.26 -19.87
N PRO A 4 -6.45 8.00 -19.52
CA PRO A 4 -5.56 7.16 -18.72
C PRO A 4 -4.28 6.83 -19.50
N TYR A 5 -3.14 6.83 -18.80
CA TYR A 5 -1.85 6.41 -19.36
C TYR A 5 -1.79 4.89 -19.52
N LEU A 6 -2.25 4.16 -18.52
CA LEU A 6 -2.41 2.70 -18.56
C LEU A 6 -3.89 2.36 -18.34
N ARG A 7 -4.44 1.50 -19.20
CA ARG A 7 -5.80 0.96 -19.05
C ARG A 7 -5.77 -0.54 -19.22
N ILE A 8 -6.33 -1.24 -18.25
CA ILE A 8 -6.46 -2.69 -18.17
C ILE A 8 -7.95 -3.00 -18.24
N GLU A 9 -8.34 -3.88 -19.13
CA GLU A 9 -9.73 -4.27 -19.34
C GLU A 9 -9.90 -5.78 -19.19
N ARG A 10 -10.63 -6.17 -18.15
CA ARG A 10 -11.05 -7.56 -17.86
C ARG A 10 -9.92 -8.58 -17.98
N LEU A 11 -8.78 -8.27 -17.37
CA LEU A 11 -7.58 -9.10 -17.44
C LEU A 11 -7.74 -10.38 -16.64
N VAL A 12 -7.53 -11.51 -17.30
CA VAL A 12 -7.50 -12.83 -16.68
C VAL A 12 -6.13 -13.46 -16.90
N LYS A 13 -5.58 -14.09 -15.86
CA LYS A 13 -4.37 -14.90 -15.95
C LYS A 13 -4.58 -16.24 -15.26
N GLN A 14 -4.35 -17.31 -16.01
CA GLN A 14 -4.44 -18.69 -15.52
C GLN A 14 -3.11 -19.41 -15.68
N TYR A 15 -2.80 -20.28 -14.74
CA TYR A 15 -1.69 -21.23 -14.75
C TYR A 15 -2.27 -22.63 -14.53
N GLY A 16 -2.54 -23.37 -15.62
CA GLY A 16 -3.28 -24.62 -15.54
C GLY A 16 -4.67 -24.40 -14.93
N ALA A 17 -4.98 -25.09 -13.83
CA ALA A 17 -6.26 -24.95 -13.14
C ALA A 17 -6.33 -23.73 -12.19
N PHE A 18 -5.19 -23.08 -11.88
CA PHE A 18 -5.14 -21.95 -10.96
C PHE A 18 -5.36 -20.62 -11.68
N THR A 19 -6.34 -19.84 -11.25
CA THR A 19 -6.60 -18.49 -11.77
C THR A 19 -5.99 -17.46 -10.85
N ALA A 20 -4.88 -16.86 -11.31
CA ALA A 20 -4.12 -15.86 -10.55
C ALA A 20 -4.73 -14.45 -10.64
N LEU A 21 -5.37 -14.11 -11.77
CA LEU A 21 -6.10 -12.84 -11.97
C LEU A 21 -7.48 -13.16 -12.52
N LYS A 22 -8.52 -12.56 -11.92
CA LYS A 22 -9.93 -12.83 -12.20
C LYS A 22 -10.63 -11.53 -12.60
N ASP A 23 -10.71 -11.26 -13.91
CA ASP A 23 -11.45 -10.10 -14.47
C ASP A 23 -10.98 -8.73 -13.94
N VAL A 24 -9.67 -8.52 -13.87
CA VAL A 24 -9.07 -7.30 -13.33
C VAL A 24 -9.20 -6.16 -14.35
N SER A 25 -9.83 -5.05 -13.92
CA SER A 25 -9.93 -3.81 -14.69
C SER A 25 -9.40 -2.63 -13.88
N LEU A 26 -8.55 -1.79 -14.49
CA LEU A 26 -7.90 -0.67 -13.81
C LEU A 26 -7.49 0.41 -14.81
N GLU A 27 -7.60 1.67 -14.39
CA GLU A 27 -7.05 2.82 -15.09
C GLU A 27 -6.03 3.52 -14.21
N VAL A 28 -4.90 3.93 -14.80
CA VAL A 28 -3.83 4.71 -14.15
C VAL A 28 -3.61 5.98 -14.96
N LEU A 29 -3.62 7.12 -14.30
CA LEU A 29 -3.46 8.43 -14.93
C LEU A 29 -1.98 8.76 -15.21
N PRO A 30 -1.69 9.65 -16.18
CA PRO A 30 -0.32 10.09 -16.43
C PRO A 30 0.31 10.71 -15.18
N GLY A 31 1.53 10.29 -14.84
CA GLY A 31 2.29 10.80 -13.68
C GLY A 31 1.74 10.37 -12.32
N GLU A 32 0.78 9.48 -12.25
CA GLU A 32 0.22 8.93 -11.00
C GLU A 32 1.15 7.87 -10.38
N PHE A 33 1.23 7.85 -9.05
CA PHE A 33 1.86 6.79 -8.28
C PHE A 33 0.80 5.86 -7.73
N VAL A 34 0.65 4.68 -8.33
CA VAL A 34 -0.31 3.65 -7.90
C VAL A 34 0.40 2.54 -7.16
N CYS A 35 -0.15 2.13 -6.02
CA CYS A 35 0.38 1.02 -5.23
C CYS A 35 -0.58 -0.17 -5.26
N PHE A 36 -0.11 -1.34 -5.70
CA PHE A 36 -0.82 -2.61 -5.55
C PHE A 36 -0.51 -3.20 -4.19
N LEU A 37 -1.51 -3.25 -3.32
CA LEU A 37 -1.42 -3.70 -1.94
C LEU A 37 -2.27 -4.97 -1.75
N GLY A 38 -1.80 -5.94 -0.97
CA GLY A 38 -2.55 -7.16 -0.69
C GLY A 38 -1.66 -8.26 -0.12
N PRO A 39 -2.23 -9.37 0.37
CA PRO A 39 -1.48 -10.48 0.94
C PRO A 39 -0.61 -11.18 -0.12
N SER A 40 0.35 -11.99 0.35
CA SER A 40 1.19 -12.79 -0.53
C SER A 40 0.33 -13.74 -1.38
N GLY A 41 0.66 -13.86 -2.67
CA GLY A 41 -0.05 -14.75 -3.59
C GLY A 41 -1.40 -14.22 -4.13
N CYS A 42 -1.84 -13.01 -3.79
CA CYS A 42 -3.12 -12.45 -4.28
C CYS A 42 -3.10 -11.96 -5.75
N GLY A 43 -1.95 -12.04 -6.46
CA GLY A 43 -1.86 -11.72 -7.89
C GLY A 43 -1.14 -10.41 -8.24
N LYS A 44 -0.64 -9.61 -7.29
CA LYS A 44 0.03 -8.30 -7.53
C LYS A 44 1.20 -8.38 -8.52
N THR A 45 2.18 -9.22 -8.22
CA THR A 45 3.35 -9.44 -9.10
C THR A 45 2.93 -10.02 -10.44
N THR A 46 1.91 -10.89 -10.48
CA THR A 46 1.36 -11.42 -11.74
C THR A 46 0.78 -10.30 -12.60
N LEU A 47 0.02 -9.36 -12.00
CA LEU A 47 -0.53 -8.20 -12.68
C LEU A 47 0.59 -7.28 -13.20
N LEU A 48 1.59 -6.98 -12.37
CA LEU A 48 2.75 -6.18 -12.77
C LEU A 48 3.52 -6.84 -13.93
N ARG A 49 3.75 -8.16 -13.87
CA ARG A 49 4.43 -8.91 -14.94
C ARG A 49 3.61 -8.96 -16.24
N ALA A 50 2.28 -9.03 -16.15
CA ALA A 50 1.40 -8.93 -17.32
C ALA A 50 1.48 -7.54 -17.97
N ILE A 51 1.52 -6.46 -17.18
CA ILE A 51 1.73 -5.09 -17.66
C ILE A 51 3.09 -4.95 -18.35
N ALA A 52 4.14 -5.53 -17.79
CA ALA A 52 5.48 -5.53 -18.38
C ALA A 52 5.60 -6.42 -19.64
N GLY A 53 4.64 -7.34 -19.88
CA GLY A 53 4.73 -8.34 -20.97
C GLY A 53 5.76 -9.42 -20.72
N LEU A 54 6.11 -9.65 -19.43
CA LEU A 54 6.95 -10.75 -18.97
C LEU A 54 6.14 -12.04 -18.80
N ASP A 55 4.84 -11.88 -18.51
CA ASP A 55 3.83 -12.94 -18.48
C ASP A 55 2.66 -12.52 -19.37
N VAL A 56 2.33 -13.35 -20.37
CA VAL A 56 1.19 -13.07 -21.25
C VAL A 56 -0.10 -13.43 -20.50
N GLN A 57 -1.07 -12.53 -20.51
CA GLN A 57 -2.42 -12.77 -19.96
C GLN A 57 -3.15 -13.87 -20.72
N THR A 58 -4.09 -14.54 -20.07
CA THR A 58 -4.95 -15.57 -20.71
C THR A 58 -6.04 -14.89 -21.56
N SER A 59 -6.62 -13.80 -21.06
CA SER A 59 -7.59 -12.97 -21.79
C SER A 59 -7.60 -11.55 -21.23
N GLY A 60 -8.38 -10.66 -21.86
CA GLY A 60 -8.42 -9.23 -21.52
C GLY A 60 -7.41 -8.42 -22.33
N ARG A 61 -7.42 -7.10 -22.15
CA ARG A 61 -6.62 -6.16 -22.92
C ARG A 61 -5.87 -5.19 -22.04
N ILE A 62 -4.69 -4.76 -22.51
CA ILE A 62 -3.85 -3.75 -21.86
C ILE A 62 -3.51 -2.68 -22.88
N PHE A 63 -3.74 -1.41 -22.49
CA PHE A 63 -3.43 -0.24 -23.29
C PHE A 63 -2.45 0.66 -22.56
N GLN A 64 -1.45 1.17 -23.25
CA GLN A 64 -0.48 2.15 -22.73
C GLN A 64 -0.41 3.34 -23.69
N ALA A 65 -0.60 4.55 -23.16
CA ALA A 65 -0.63 5.79 -23.95
C ALA A 65 -1.57 5.69 -25.17
N GLY A 66 -2.76 5.07 -24.98
CA GLY A 66 -3.78 4.88 -26.00
C GLY A 66 -3.51 3.74 -26.99
N LYS A 67 -2.34 3.05 -26.93
CA LYS A 67 -2.00 1.92 -27.81
C LYS A 67 -2.23 0.60 -27.10
N GLU A 68 -2.82 -0.36 -27.78
CA GLU A 68 -2.94 -1.72 -27.26
C GLU A 68 -1.56 -2.41 -27.25
N ILE A 69 -1.18 -2.92 -26.08
CA ILE A 69 0.10 -3.61 -25.85
C ILE A 69 -0.07 -5.07 -25.43
N SER A 70 -1.30 -5.59 -25.39
CA SER A 70 -1.66 -6.91 -24.87
C SER A 70 -0.73 -8.03 -25.35
N ASN A 71 -0.46 -8.05 -26.68
CA ASN A 71 0.34 -9.08 -27.33
C ASN A 71 1.78 -8.63 -27.68
N LEU A 72 2.19 -7.44 -27.24
CA LEU A 72 3.55 -6.98 -27.48
C LEU A 72 4.52 -7.63 -26.50
N PRO A 73 5.67 -8.12 -26.96
CA PRO A 73 6.73 -8.60 -26.07
C PRO A 73 7.29 -7.44 -25.23
N ALA A 74 7.86 -7.75 -24.07
CA ALA A 74 8.44 -6.76 -23.14
C ALA A 74 9.40 -5.76 -23.82
N SER A 75 10.20 -6.22 -24.80
CA SER A 75 11.16 -5.38 -25.54
C SER A 75 10.52 -4.29 -26.40
N LYS A 76 9.22 -4.36 -26.67
CA LYS A 76 8.45 -3.38 -27.45
C LYS A 76 7.52 -2.51 -26.60
N ARG A 77 7.50 -2.71 -25.27
CA ARG A 77 6.72 -1.90 -24.33
C ARG A 77 7.58 -0.80 -23.74
N ASP A 78 6.97 0.34 -23.43
CA ASP A 78 7.67 1.49 -22.85
C ASP A 78 7.60 1.47 -21.33
N PHE A 79 8.53 0.74 -20.69
CA PHE A 79 8.63 0.70 -19.23
C PHE A 79 10.07 0.54 -18.74
N GLY A 80 10.31 0.97 -17.50
CA GLY A 80 11.45 0.58 -16.68
C GLY A 80 10.98 -0.28 -15.51
N ILE A 81 11.76 -1.28 -15.11
CA ILE A 81 11.40 -2.17 -14.02
C ILE A 81 12.52 -2.31 -12.99
N VAL A 82 12.15 -2.31 -11.71
CA VAL A 82 12.98 -2.71 -10.58
C VAL A 82 12.39 -3.97 -10.00
N PHE A 83 13.14 -5.06 -10.02
CA PHE A 83 12.75 -6.35 -9.45
C PHE A 83 13.05 -6.40 -7.95
N GLN A 84 12.38 -7.25 -7.22
CA GLN A 84 12.57 -7.49 -5.78
C GLN A 84 14.04 -7.80 -5.41
N SER A 85 14.75 -8.57 -6.26
CA SER A 85 16.18 -8.89 -6.10
C SER A 85 17.13 -7.84 -6.69
N TYR A 86 16.58 -6.67 -7.12
CA TYR A 86 17.27 -5.62 -7.87
C TYR A 86 17.83 -6.07 -9.23
N ALA A 87 18.15 -7.35 -9.40
CA ALA A 87 18.64 -8.00 -10.62
C ALA A 87 19.81 -7.25 -11.31
N LEU A 88 20.73 -6.69 -10.51
CA LEU A 88 21.94 -6.07 -11.04
C LEU A 88 22.87 -7.13 -11.64
N PHE A 89 23.53 -6.79 -12.73
CA PHE A 89 24.56 -7.66 -13.33
C PHE A 89 25.81 -7.64 -12.43
N PRO A 90 26.17 -8.76 -11.77
CA PRO A 90 27.20 -8.78 -10.74
C PRO A 90 28.61 -8.50 -11.29
N ASN A 91 28.83 -8.82 -12.56
CA ASN A 91 30.08 -8.65 -13.28
C ASN A 91 30.24 -7.30 -13.99
N LEU A 92 29.24 -6.41 -13.88
CA LEU A 92 29.29 -5.06 -14.42
C LEU A 92 29.43 -4.03 -13.30
N SER A 93 30.21 -2.96 -13.56
CA SER A 93 30.24 -1.80 -12.66
C SER A 93 28.86 -1.12 -12.55
N VAL A 94 28.69 -0.24 -11.57
CA VAL A 94 27.48 0.57 -11.40
C VAL A 94 27.16 1.36 -12.68
N GLU A 95 28.14 2.08 -13.24
CA GLU A 95 27.95 2.83 -14.48
C GLU A 95 27.56 1.94 -15.66
N ALA A 96 28.18 0.74 -15.76
CA ALA A 96 27.86 -0.22 -16.81
C ALA A 96 26.46 -0.84 -16.63
N ASN A 97 26.04 -1.10 -15.39
CA ASN A 97 24.68 -1.51 -15.09
C ASN A 97 23.66 -0.47 -15.53
N VAL A 98 23.86 0.82 -15.19
CA VAL A 98 22.96 1.90 -15.60
C VAL A 98 22.98 2.13 -17.11
N ALA A 99 24.16 2.03 -17.75
CA ALA A 99 24.31 2.19 -19.19
C ALA A 99 23.76 1.03 -20.02
N TYR A 100 23.49 -0.13 -19.43
CA TYR A 100 23.20 -1.38 -20.14
C TYR A 100 22.09 -1.24 -21.20
N GLY A 101 20.96 -0.68 -20.81
CA GLY A 101 19.85 -0.46 -21.72
C GLY A 101 20.18 0.54 -22.86
N LEU A 102 20.95 1.58 -22.55
CA LEU A 102 21.39 2.57 -23.55
C LEU A 102 22.33 1.98 -24.60
N VAL A 103 23.19 1.04 -24.16
CA VAL A 103 24.08 0.31 -25.08
C VAL A 103 23.29 -0.66 -25.96
N SER A 104 22.37 -1.42 -25.38
CA SER A 104 21.57 -2.43 -26.07
C SER A 104 20.62 -1.83 -27.10
N ARG A 105 20.03 -0.66 -26.81
CA ARG A 105 19.12 0.03 -27.73
C ARG A 105 19.82 0.62 -28.94
N GLY A 106 21.11 0.97 -28.82
CA GLY A 106 21.89 1.64 -29.87
C GLY A 106 21.45 3.10 -30.11
N GLY A 107 22.09 3.75 -31.10
CA GLY A 107 21.69 5.09 -31.57
C GLY A 107 22.10 6.26 -30.65
N VAL A 108 22.70 5.99 -29.46
CA VAL A 108 23.16 7.00 -28.52
C VAL A 108 24.69 7.04 -28.53
N SER A 109 25.29 8.22 -28.71
CA SER A 109 26.74 8.39 -28.70
C SER A 109 27.36 8.04 -27.34
N LYS A 110 28.68 7.74 -27.32
CA LYS A 110 29.39 7.44 -26.07
C LYS A 110 29.32 8.59 -25.07
N VAL A 111 29.42 9.83 -25.56
CA VAL A 111 29.38 11.03 -24.71
C VAL A 111 27.99 11.22 -24.09
N GLU A 112 26.92 11.14 -24.88
CA GLU A 112 25.55 11.23 -24.39
C GLU A 112 25.23 10.16 -23.34
N ARG A 113 25.67 8.91 -23.57
CA ARG A 113 25.52 7.82 -22.58
C ARG A 113 26.23 8.14 -21.26
N GLN A 114 27.47 8.62 -21.33
CA GLN A 114 28.24 8.98 -20.13
C GLN A 114 27.57 10.11 -19.36
N THR A 115 27.11 11.15 -20.07
CA THR A 115 26.38 12.26 -19.45
C THR A 115 25.10 11.75 -18.79
N ARG A 116 24.29 10.95 -19.51
CA ARG A 116 23.03 10.40 -18.99
C ARG A 116 23.26 9.53 -17.75
N VAL A 117 24.28 8.66 -17.74
CA VAL A 117 24.63 7.84 -16.60
C VAL A 117 25.07 8.69 -15.41
N ALA A 118 25.90 9.69 -15.63
CA ALA A 118 26.35 10.62 -14.58
C ALA A 118 25.17 11.41 -13.98
N ASP A 119 24.21 11.86 -14.80
CA ASP A 119 23.00 12.54 -14.35
C ASP A 119 22.11 11.65 -13.50
N LEU A 120 21.92 10.40 -13.93
CA LEU A 120 21.13 9.41 -13.19
C LEU A 120 21.78 9.03 -11.87
N LEU A 121 23.09 8.83 -11.83
CA LEU A 121 23.80 8.55 -10.58
C LEU A 121 23.75 9.73 -9.61
N ARG A 122 23.82 10.98 -10.10
CA ARG A 122 23.58 12.17 -9.27
C ARG A 122 22.13 12.23 -8.78
N LEU A 123 21.17 11.90 -9.64
CA LEU A 123 19.74 11.90 -9.31
C LEU A 123 19.40 10.94 -8.15
N VAL A 124 20.06 9.77 -8.10
CA VAL A 124 19.87 8.77 -7.03
C VAL A 124 20.91 8.90 -5.89
N GLY A 125 21.70 9.99 -5.86
CA GLY A 125 22.68 10.25 -4.80
C GLY A 125 23.86 9.28 -4.75
N MET A 126 24.32 8.77 -5.91
CA MET A 126 25.38 7.75 -6.00
C MET A 126 26.51 8.10 -7.00
N PRO A 127 26.91 9.39 -7.15
CA PRO A 127 27.88 9.79 -8.19
C PRO A 127 29.27 9.14 -8.01
N GLU A 128 29.71 8.94 -6.75
CA GLU A 128 31.01 8.36 -6.41
C GLU A 128 31.04 6.84 -6.55
N ALA A 129 29.91 6.19 -6.72
CA ALA A 129 29.81 4.73 -6.81
C ALA A 129 30.00 4.19 -8.23
N ALA A 130 30.17 5.05 -9.25
CA ALA A 130 30.18 4.68 -10.68
C ALA A 130 31.06 3.48 -11.01
N ARG A 131 32.25 3.37 -10.41
CA ARG A 131 33.23 2.29 -10.66
C ARG A 131 33.09 1.09 -9.75
N LYS A 132 32.20 1.13 -8.72
CA LYS A 132 31.97 -0.01 -7.83
C LYS A 132 31.18 -1.10 -8.54
N TYR A 133 31.26 -2.30 -7.98
CA TYR A 133 30.47 -3.46 -8.40
C TYR A 133 29.33 -3.73 -7.42
N PRO A 134 28.26 -4.42 -7.81
CA PRO A 134 27.11 -4.70 -6.93
C PRO A 134 27.50 -5.31 -5.58
N ALA A 135 28.46 -6.23 -5.54
CA ALA A 135 28.94 -6.86 -4.30
C ALA A 135 29.60 -5.88 -3.30
N GLN A 136 29.97 -4.67 -3.73
CA GLN A 136 30.57 -3.63 -2.90
C GLN A 136 29.53 -2.61 -2.39
N LEU A 137 28.25 -2.85 -2.64
CA LEU A 137 27.15 -1.96 -2.32
C LEU A 137 26.25 -2.56 -1.24
N SER A 138 25.74 -1.72 -0.34
CA SER A 138 24.63 -2.11 0.53
C SER A 138 23.34 -2.35 -0.26
N GLY A 139 22.35 -3.05 0.33
CA GLY A 139 21.07 -3.31 -0.32
C GLY A 139 20.39 -2.03 -0.80
N GLY A 140 20.32 -0.98 0.03
CA GLY A 140 19.77 0.31 -0.36
C GLY A 140 20.54 1.01 -1.49
N GLN A 141 21.87 0.84 -1.55
CA GLN A 141 22.67 1.33 -2.66
C GLN A 141 22.40 0.54 -3.94
N GLN A 142 22.28 -0.78 -3.86
CA GLN A 142 21.91 -1.63 -5.02
C GLN A 142 20.54 -1.24 -5.58
N GLN A 143 19.56 -0.96 -4.71
CA GLN A 143 18.25 -0.50 -5.10
C GLN A 143 18.31 0.84 -5.87
N ARG A 144 19.05 1.83 -5.36
CA ARG A 144 19.24 3.13 -6.04
C ARG A 144 19.87 2.95 -7.43
N VAL A 145 20.83 2.05 -7.57
CA VAL A 145 21.44 1.72 -8.88
C VAL A 145 20.42 1.04 -9.81
N ALA A 146 19.61 0.11 -9.28
CA ALA A 146 18.54 -0.53 -10.06
C ALA A 146 17.50 0.49 -10.55
N LEU A 147 17.15 1.47 -9.69
CA LEU A 147 16.26 2.55 -10.05
C LEU A 147 16.86 3.47 -11.14
N ALA A 148 18.15 3.84 -11.03
CA ALA A 148 18.87 4.59 -12.05
C ALA A 148 18.89 3.83 -13.40
N ARG A 149 19.12 2.50 -13.37
CA ARG A 149 19.07 1.63 -14.55
C ARG A 149 17.67 1.60 -15.18
N ALA A 150 16.62 1.46 -14.38
CA ALA A 150 15.25 1.46 -14.86
C ALA A 150 14.86 2.79 -15.55
N LEU A 151 15.40 3.91 -15.07
CA LEU A 151 15.15 5.25 -15.60
C LEU A 151 16.07 5.62 -16.80
N ALA A 152 17.06 4.79 -17.14
CA ALA A 152 18.07 5.15 -18.13
C ALA A 152 17.47 5.46 -19.51
N LEU A 153 16.47 4.70 -19.94
CA LEU A 153 15.79 4.86 -21.22
C LEU A 153 14.67 5.91 -21.20
N SER A 154 14.50 6.66 -20.11
CA SER A 154 13.40 7.64 -19.92
C SER A 154 12.03 7.02 -20.17
N PRO A 155 11.66 5.92 -19.46
CA PRO A 155 10.41 5.23 -19.70
C PRO A 155 9.21 6.11 -19.29
N GLY A 156 8.08 5.93 -19.98
CA GLY A 156 6.82 6.55 -19.58
C GLY A 156 6.13 5.84 -18.40
N LEU A 157 6.52 4.58 -18.11
CA LEU A 157 6.00 3.77 -17.00
C LEU A 157 7.15 3.18 -16.18
N LEU A 158 7.10 3.36 -14.86
CA LEU A 158 8.04 2.74 -13.91
C LEU A 158 7.31 1.66 -13.12
N LEU A 159 7.84 0.45 -13.12
CA LEU A 159 7.31 -0.71 -12.41
C LEU A 159 8.28 -1.09 -11.28
N LEU A 160 7.77 -1.17 -10.05
CA LEU A 160 8.54 -1.49 -8.86
C LEU A 160 7.95 -2.74 -8.21
N ASP A 161 8.65 -3.86 -8.28
CA ASP A 161 8.21 -5.14 -7.70
C ASP A 161 8.84 -5.33 -6.33
N GLU A 162 8.11 -5.04 -5.26
CA GLU A 162 8.53 -5.09 -3.85
C GLU A 162 9.92 -4.45 -3.61
N PRO A 163 10.14 -3.21 -4.02
CA PRO A 163 11.49 -2.64 -4.10
C PRO A 163 12.17 -2.48 -2.74
N LEU A 164 11.42 -2.48 -1.63
CA LEU A 164 11.92 -2.19 -0.29
C LEU A 164 11.93 -3.42 0.64
N SER A 165 11.40 -4.57 0.20
CA SER A 165 11.16 -5.75 1.04
C SER A 165 12.44 -6.36 1.65
N ALA A 166 13.59 -6.27 0.96
CA ALA A 166 14.86 -6.85 1.40
C ALA A 166 15.68 -5.95 2.34
N LEU A 167 15.14 -4.81 2.79
CA LEU A 167 15.86 -3.79 3.54
C LEU A 167 15.43 -3.75 5.01
N ASP A 168 16.37 -3.36 5.88
CA ASP A 168 16.07 -3.05 7.26
C ASP A 168 15.11 -1.86 7.41
N ALA A 169 14.41 -1.76 8.54
CA ALA A 169 13.35 -0.78 8.76
C ALA A 169 13.82 0.69 8.61
N ARG A 170 15.05 1.00 9.07
CA ARG A 170 15.59 2.38 9.01
C ARG A 170 15.91 2.79 7.56
N VAL A 171 16.57 1.91 6.82
CA VAL A 171 16.90 2.13 5.40
C VAL A 171 15.61 2.20 4.58
N ARG A 172 14.64 1.35 4.85
CA ARG A 172 13.32 1.34 4.20
C ARG A 172 12.59 2.67 4.39
N ALA A 173 12.50 3.18 5.63
CA ALA A 173 11.86 4.46 5.93
C ALA A 173 12.50 5.62 5.16
N HIS A 174 13.84 5.65 5.07
CA HIS A 174 14.56 6.67 4.32
C HIS A 174 14.30 6.59 2.82
N LEU A 175 14.37 5.40 2.24
CA LEU A 175 14.18 5.19 0.81
C LEU A 175 12.74 5.44 0.34
N ARG A 176 11.74 5.19 1.19
CA ARG A 176 10.35 5.59 0.89
C ARG A 176 10.26 7.08 0.54
N VAL A 177 10.83 7.93 1.40
CA VAL A 177 10.82 9.38 1.21
C VAL A 177 11.58 9.76 -0.07
N GLU A 178 12.73 9.14 -0.33
CA GLU A 178 13.53 9.42 -1.53
C GLU A 178 12.81 9.02 -2.82
N ILE A 179 12.21 7.83 -2.87
CA ILE A 179 11.45 7.38 -4.06
C ILE A 179 10.25 8.29 -4.29
N ARG A 180 9.53 8.70 -3.23
CA ARG A 180 8.41 9.65 -3.35
C ARG A 180 8.87 10.99 -3.90
N HIS A 181 9.96 11.57 -3.38
CA HIS A 181 10.55 12.81 -3.90
C HIS A 181 11.02 12.67 -5.36
N LEU A 182 11.64 11.53 -5.69
CA LEU A 182 12.07 11.25 -7.06
C LEU A 182 10.88 11.20 -8.03
N HIS A 183 9.81 10.52 -7.65
CA HIS A 183 8.56 10.48 -8.42
C HIS A 183 7.99 11.89 -8.64
N GLN A 184 7.89 12.71 -7.57
CA GLN A 184 7.38 14.08 -7.66
C GLN A 184 8.19 14.96 -8.63
N ARG A 185 9.52 14.75 -8.69
CA ARG A 185 10.43 15.47 -9.62
C ARG A 185 10.31 15.01 -11.05
N LEU A 186 10.19 13.70 -11.27
CA LEU A 186 10.18 13.11 -12.62
C LEU A 186 8.79 13.02 -13.22
N LYS A 187 7.76 12.92 -12.40
CA LYS A 187 6.34 12.72 -12.79
C LYS A 187 6.15 11.56 -13.77
N VAL A 188 6.97 10.50 -13.64
CA VAL A 188 6.82 9.27 -14.41
C VAL A 188 5.68 8.46 -13.81
N THR A 189 4.75 7.99 -14.62
CA THR A 189 3.69 7.09 -14.15
C THR A 189 4.32 5.89 -13.47
N THR A 190 3.96 5.61 -12.22
CA THR A 190 4.63 4.58 -11.41
C THR A 190 3.62 3.60 -10.84
N ILE A 191 3.92 2.31 -10.96
CA ILE A 191 3.18 1.23 -10.29
C ILE A 191 4.15 0.51 -9.36
N MET A 192 3.82 0.43 -8.10
CA MET A 192 4.58 -0.29 -7.08
C MET A 192 3.76 -1.45 -6.52
N VAL A 193 4.37 -2.60 -6.39
CA VAL A 193 3.81 -3.74 -5.65
C VAL A 193 4.42 -3.76 -4.26
N THR A 194 3.61 -3.90 -3.24
CA THR A 194 4.05 -4.13 -1.87
C THR A 194 3.03 -4.95 -1.08
N HIS A 195 3.46 -5.55 0.00
CA HIS A 195 2.62 -6.11 1.05
C HIS A 195 2.66 -5.26 2.34
N ASP A 196 3.46 -4.19 2.35
CA ASP A 196 3.63 -3.27 3.48
C ASP A 196 2.61 -2.12 3.35
N GLN A 197 1.73 -2.04 4.35
CA GLN A 197 0.66 -1.03 4.41
C GLN A 197 1.23 0.39 4.54
N GLU A 198 2.30 0.56 5.33
CA GLU A 198 2.92 1.85 5.55
C GLU A 198 3.55 2.41 4.26
N GLU A 199 4.13 1.54 3.42
CA GLU A 199 4.62 1.92 2.10
C GLU A 199 3.47 2.43 1.22
N ALA A 200 2.37 1.67 1.13
CA ALA A 200 1.23 2.04 0.31
C ALA A 200 0.59 3.36 0.78
N LEU A 201 0.34 3.49 2.09
CA LEU A 201 -0.31 4.68 2.68
C LEU A 201 0.54 5.95 2.56
N THR A 202 1.89 5.83 2.58
CA THR A 202 2.77 7.01 2.56
C THR A 202 3.26 7.43 1.19
N MET A 203 3.31 6.50 0.22
CA MET A 203 3.92 6.76 -1.08
C MET A 203 2.90 6.95 -2.21
N ALA A 204 1.76 6.27 -2.16
CA ALA A 204 0.83 6.23 -3.28
C ALA A 204 -0.06 7.48 -3.38
N ASP A 205 -0.42 7.86 -4.61
CA ASP A 205 -1.54 8.76 -4.87
C ASP A 205 -2.87 7.98 -4.83
N ARG A 206 -2.83 6.71 -5.32
CA ARG A 206 -3.93 5.75 -5.19
C ARG A 206 -3.42 4.36 -4.83
N ILE A 207 -4.20 3.67 -4.00
CA ILE A 207 -3.97 2.28 -3.60
C ILE A 207 -4.99 1.39 -4.30
N VAL A 208 -4.53 0.28 -4.84
CA VAL A 208 -5.34 -0.81 -5.39
C VAL A 208 -5.18 -1.99 -4.44
N VAL A 209 -6.20 -2.24 -3.62
CA VAL A 209 -6.21 -3.39 -2.69
C VAL A 209 -6.64 -4.62 -3.46
N MET A 210 -5.80 -5.65 -3.45
CA MET A 210 -6.03 -6.90 -4.16
C MET A 210 -6.16 -8.07 -3.19
N ASN A 211 -7.10 -8.96 -3.48
CA ASN A 211 -7.31 -10.19 -2.73
C ASN A 211 -7.71 -11.33 -3.69
N GLN A 212 -7.11 -12.50 -3.57
CA GLN A 212 -7.46 -13.71 -4.32
C GLN A 212 -7.67 -13.51 -5.84
N GLY A 213 -6.87 -12.64 -6.45
CA GLY A 213 -6.89 -12.37 -7.89
C GLY A 213 -7.90 -11.33 -8.35
N VAL A 214 -8.61 -10.66 -7.45
CA VAL A 214 -9.54 -9.56 -7.76
C VAL A 214 -9.09 -8.25 -7.12
N ILE A 215 -9.58 -7.13 -7.62
CA ILE A 215 -9.47 -5.82 -6.98
C ILE A 215 -10.66 -5.67 -6.02
N GLU A 216 -10.37 -5.50 -4.73
CA GLU A 216 -11.37 -5.26 -3.68
C GLU A 216 -11.77 -3.78 -3.59
N GLN A 217 -10.77 -2.91 -3.65
CA GLN A 217 -10.98 -1.45 -3.57
C GLN A 217 -9.88 -0.69 -4.31
N VAL A 218 -10.26 0.44 -4.90
CA VAL A 218 -9.33 1.44 -5.44
C VAL A 218 -9.70 2.79 -4.86
N GLY A 219 -8.74 3.49 -4.27
CA GLY A 219 -8.97 4.81 -3.67
C GLY A 219 -7.68 5.49 -3.26
N THR A 220 -7.77 6.74 -2.80
CA THR A 220 -6.67 7.42 -2.13
C THR A 220 -6.30 6.70 -0.83
N PRO A 221 -5.09 6.89 -0.28
CA PRO A 221 -4.72 6.32 1.02
C PRO A 221 -5.77 6.57 2.11
N THR A 222 -6.29 7.80 2.18
CA THR A 222 -7.30 8.18 3.17
C THR A 222 -8.62 7.45 2.96
N GLU A 223 -9.10 7.33 1.71
CA GLU A 223 -10.35 6.61 1.40
C GLU A 223 -10.23 5.12 1.74
N VAL A 224 -9.14 4.47 1.33
CA VAL A 224 -8.93 3.03 1.60
C VAL A 224 -8.85 2.74 3.12
N TYR A 225 -8.25 3.64 3.89
CA TYR A 225 -8.12 3.49 5.34
C TYR A 225 -9.40 3.83 6.09
N ARG A 226 -10.05 4.97 5.74
CA ARG A 226 -11.21 5.51 6.47
C ARG A 226 -12.56 4.99 5.99
N GLN A 227 -12.64 4.57 4.72
CA GLN A 227 -13.87 4.14 4.07
C GLN A 227 -13.65 2.78 3.36
N PRO A 228 -13.28 1.73 4.12
CA PRO A 228 -13.07 0.40 3.55
C PRO A 228 -14.38 -0.15 2.99
N THR A 229 -14.35 -0.68 1.78
CA THR A 229 -15.54 -1.22 1.09
C THR A 229 -15.91 -2.63 1.53
N SER A 230 -15.04 -3.31 2.27
CA SER A 230 -15.27 -4.65 2.80
C SER A 230 -14.54 -4.87 4.12
N ALA A 231 -15.00 -5.85 4.91
CA ALA A 231 -14.32 -6.26 6.14
C ALA A 231 -12.87 -6.71 5.87
N PHE A 232 -12.62 -7.33 4.71
CA PHE A 232 -11.26 -7.68 4.31
C PHE A 232 -10.36 -6.44 4.18
N VAL A 233 -10.82 -5.38 3.50
CA VAL A 233 -10.03 -4.14 3.35
C VAL A 233 -9.82 -3.48 4.69
N ALA A 234 -10.84 -3.42 5.55
CA ALA A 234 -10.76 -2.86 6.90
C ALA A 234 -9.70 -3.55 7.76
N ASP A 235 -9.67 -4.88 7.73
CA ASP A 235 -8.72 -5.70 8.50
C ASP A 235 -7.31 -5.67 7.89
N PHE A 236 -7.24 -5.72 6.57
CA PHE A 236 -5.96 -5.77 5.87
C PHE A 236 -5.22 -4.42 5.86
N VAL A 237 -5.94 -3.28 5.90
CA VAL A 237 -5.32 -1.93 5.87
C VAL A 237 -5.39 -1.27 7.25
N GLY A 238 -4.77 -1.90 8.23
CA GLY A 238 -4.71 -1.45 9.63
C GLY A 238 -5.54 -2.32 10.57
N THR A 239 -5.28 -2.18 11.85
CA THR A 239 -6.05 -2.87 12.90
C THR A 239 -7.48 -2.34 12.96
N THR A 240 -8.47 -3.21 13.15
CA THR A 240 -9.89 -2.83 13.21
C THR A 240 -10.61 -3.65 14.27
N ASN A 241 -11.42 -3.00 15.09
CA ASN A 241 -12.39 -3.68 15.93
C ASN A 241 -13.63 -4.02 15.10
N PHE A 242 -14.01 -5.28 15.04
CA PHE A 242 -15.25 -5.73 14.43
C PHE A 242 -16.26 -6.07 15.52
N LEU A 243 -17.32 -5.27 15.62
CA LEU A 243 -18.32 -5.36 16.68
C LEU A 243 -19.64 -5.86 16.08
N PRO A 244 -20.04 -7.12 16.36
CA PRO A 244 -21.33 -7.64 15.91
C PRO A 244 -22.46 -6.91 16.65
N ALA A 245 -23.37 -6.29 15.89
CA ALA A 245 -24.43 -5.46 16.41
C ALA A 245 -25.75 -5.73 15.68
N VAL A 246 -26.85 -5.30 16.27
CA VAL A 246 -28.20 -5.37 15.70
C VAL A 246 -28.75 -3.96 15.49
N VAL A 247 -29.31 -3.69 14.34
CA VAL A 247 -29.96 -2.39 14.06
C VAL A 247 -31.22 -2.22 14.94
N THR A 248 -31.26 -1.18 15.74
CA THR A 248 -32.39 -0.85 16.62
C THR A 248 -33.18 0.37 16.17
N GLY A 249 -32.58 1.22 15.30
CA GLY A 249 -33.22 2.42 14.78
C GLY A 249 -32.56 2.93 13.53
N ALA A 250 -33.03 4.02 12.98
CA ALA A 250 -32.52 4.62 11.73
C ALA A 250 -31.02 5.02 11.81
N ARG A 251 -30.52 5.33 13.00
CA ARG A 251 -29.12 5.70 13.29
C ARG A 251 -28.67 5.09 14.62
N GLN A 252 -29.21 3.92 14.94
CA GLN A 252 -28.90 3.24 16.20
C GLN A 252 -28.70 1.75 15.98
N VAL A 253 -27.70 1.23 16.66
CA VAL A 253 -27.40 -0.20 16.73
C VAL A 253 -27.22 -0.61 18.18
N ARG A 254 -27.42 -1.88 18.47
CA ARG A 254 -27.13 -2.47 19.79
C ARG A 254 -25.97 -3.42 19.68
N TYR A 255 -24.89 -3.11 20.41
CA TYR A 255 -23.72 -3.94 20.58
C TYR A 255 -23.61 -4.35 22.05
N ALA A 256 -23.58 -5.64 22.34
CA ALA A 256 -23.40 -6.17 23.72
C ALA A 256 -24.38 -5.56 24.77
N GLY A 257 -25.61 -5.28 24.37
CA GLY A 257 -26.60 -4.64 25.24
C GLY A 257 -26.47 -3.11 25.36
N ILE A 258 -25.48 -2.50 24.72
CA ILE A 258 -25.23 -1.05 24.71
C ILE A 258 -25.84 -0.49 23.42
N ASP A 259 -26.70 0.53 23.56
CA ASP A 259 -27.22 1.25 22.42
C ASP A 259 -26.20 2.31 21.96
N LEU A 260 -25.82 2.23 20.68
CA LEU A 260 -24.85 3.11 20.05
C LEU A 260 -25.52 3.90 18.92
N ASP A 261 -25.30 5.20 18.90
CA ASP A 261 -25.62 6.04 17.76
C ASP A 261 -24.54 5.90 16.68
N CYS A 262 -24.90 5.75 15.40
CA CYS A 262 -23.94 5.63 14.31
C CYS A 262 -24.52 6.21 13.01
N GLU A 263 -23.62 6.65 12.11
CA GLU A 263 -23.96 6.95 10.73
C GLU A 263 -23.82 5.66 9.92
N LEU A 264 -24.93 5.18 9.35
CA LEU A 264 -24.96 3.99 8.50
C LEU A 264 -24.99 4.43 7.03
N ASP A 265 -24.02 3.95 6.23
CA ASP A 265 -23.99 4.18 4.78
C ASP A 265 -25.12 3.44 4.07
N VAL A 266 -25.42 2.23 4.52
CA VAL A 266 -26.55 1.43 4.07
C VAL A 266 -27.54 1.37 5.21
N ARG A 267 -28.81 1.70 4.95
CA ARG A 267 -29.89 1.64 5.95
C ARG A 267 -30.51 0.24 5.99
N PRO A 268 -29.89 -0.74 6.68
CA PRO A 268 -30.53 -2.03 6.92
C PRO A 268 -31.78 -1.80 7.78
N GLY A 269 -32.79 -2.64 7.63
CA GLY A 269 -33.99 -2.57 8.45
C GLY A 269 -33.69 -2.87 9.92
N VAL A 270 -34.57 -2.37 10.82
CA VAL A 270 -34.51 -2.71 12.26
C VAL A 270 -34.57 -4.23 12.44
N GLY A 271 -33.75 -4.77 13.32
CA GLY A 271 -33.61 -6.20 13.60
C GLY A 271 -32.58 -6.92 12.73
N HIS A 272 -31.93 -6.25 11.76
CA HIS A 272 -30.86 -6.85 10.97
C HIS A 272 -29.54 -6.86 11.73
N ASP A 273 -28.80 -7.97 11.58
CA ASP A 273 -27.44 -8.09 12.06
C ASP A 273 -26.48 -7.27 11.18
N VAL A 274 -25.60 -6.52 11.81
CA VAL A 274 -24.55 -5.72 11.18
C VAL A 274 -23.24 -5.91 11.93
N THR A 275 -22.13 -5.60 11.28
CA THR A 275 -20.82 -5.53 11.93
C THR A 275 -20.32 -4.09 11.83
N LEU A 276 -20.10 -3.44 12.98
CA LEU A 276 -19.44 -2.14 13.02
C LEU A 276 -17.92 -2.37 12.92
N ALA A 277 -17.26 -1.54 12.13
CA ALA A 277 -15.81 -1.51 12.01
C ALA A 277 -15.30 -0.21 12.61
N VAL A 278 -14.56 -0.31 13.73
CA VAL A 278 -14.07 0.85 14.48
C VAL A 278 -12.55 0.76 14.61
N ARG A 279 -11.84 1.84 14.27
CA ARG A 279 -10.38 1.89 14.40
C ARG A 279 -9.99 2.04 15.88
N PRO A 280 -8.89 1.38 16.35
CA PRO A 280 -8.44 1.51 17.73
C PRO A 280 -8.11 2.95 18.15
N GLU A 281 -7.59 3.77 17.25
CA GLU A 281 -7.29 5.19 17.51
C GLU A 281 -8.54 6.08 17.58
N ASP A 282 -9.70 5.60 17.13
CA ASP A 282 -10.97 6.32 17.25
C ASP A 282 -11.66 6.09 18.60
N ILE A 283 -11.15 5.16 19.43
CA ILE A 283 -11.64 4.96 20.79
C ILE A 283 -11.14 6.09 21.71
N VAL A 284 -12.07 6.83 22.29
CA VAL A 284 -11.76 7.96 23.16
C VAL A 284 -11.80 7.54 24.63
N VAL A 285 -10.75 7.89 25.38
CA VAL A 285 -10.66 7.60 26.83
C VAL A 285 -10.54 8.88 27.68
N ARG A 286 -10.15 10.02 27.08
CA ARG A 286 -9.94 11.28 27.81
C ARG A 286 -11.19 12.14 27.78
N GLY A 287 -11.62 12.64 28.95
CA GLY A 287 -12.76 13.54 29.07
C GLY A 287 -14.13 12.88 28.82
N VAL A 288 -14.20 11.55 28.90
CA VAL A 288 -15.45 10.81 28.68
C VAL A 288 -16.28 10.82 29.96
N ALA A 289 -17.46 11.43 29.90
CA ALA A 289 -18.45 11.45 30.99
C ALA A 289 -19.59 10.45 30.71
N VAL A 290 -20.46 10.21 31.71
CA VAL A 290 -21.60 9.30 31.55
C VAL A 290 -22.56 9.76 30.44
N GLN A 291 -22.69 11.07 30.24
CA GLN A 291 -23.56 11.68 29.21
C GLN A 291 -22.86 11.83 27.84
N THR A 292 -21.61 11.44 27.71
CA THR A 292 -20.94 11.44 26.40
C THR A 292 -21.61 10.40 25.49
N PRO A 293 -22.00 10.75 24.27
CA PRO A 293 -22.62 9.80 23.33
C PRO A 293 -21.74 8.56 23.14
N ASN A 294 -22.36 7.40 23.02
CA ASN A 294 -21.69 6.11 22.85
C ASN A 294 -20.64 5.79 23.91
N SER A 295 -20.82 6.30 25.15
CA SER A 295 -19.89 6.01 26.24
C SER A 295 -20.34 4.82 27.07
N PHE A 296 -19.41 3.97 27.45
CA PHE A 296 -19.65 2.79 28.27
C PHE A 296 -18.46 2.47 29.18
N PRO A 297 -18.70 1.75 30.28
CA PRO A 297 -17.61 1.30 31.15
C PRO A 297 -16.83 0.18 30.48
N ALA A 298 -15.53 0.16 30.72
CA ALA A 298 -14.63 -0.90 30.28
C ALA A 298 -13.53 -1.10 31.35
N ARG A 299 -12.94 -2.28 31.38
CA ARG A 299 -11.79 -2.59 32.24
C ARG A 299 -10.56 -2.83 31.36
N VAL A 300 -9.43 -2.24 31.74
CA VAL A 300 -8.14 -2.50 31.10
C VAL A 300 -7.71 -3.93 31.40
N ALA A 301 -7.66 -4.76 30.34
CA ALA A 301 -7.25 -6.15 30.45
C ALA A 301 -5.75 -6.32 30.24
N ASP A 302 -5.17 -5.59 29.25
CA ASP A 302 -3.74 -5.63 28.91
C ASP A 302 -3.28 -4.30 28.30
N ILE A 303 -1.97 -4.03 28.36
CA ILE A 303 -1.34 -2.84 27.78
C ILE A 303 -0.06 -3.22 27.07
N GLU A 304 -0.08 -3.17 25.74
CA GLU A 304 1.09 -3.38 24.88
C GLU A 304 1.77 -2.05 24.52
N PHE A 305 3.05 -1.89 24.85
CA PHE A 305 3.83 -0.71 24.49
C PHE A 305 4.42 -0.84 23.09
N LEU A 306 3.95 -0.04 22.12
CA LEU A 306 4.35 -0.07 20.71
C LEU A 306 5.28 1.11 20.31
N GLY A 307 5.95 1.71 21.27
CA GLY A 307 6.93 2.78 21.05
C GLY A 307 6.31 4.17 21.02
N SER A 308 5.59 4.56 19.97
CA SER A 308 4.94 5.87 19.84
C SER A 308 3.55 5.94 20.50
N PHE A 309 2.93 4.81 20.74
CA PHE A 309 1.62 4.66 21.39
C PHE A 309 1.56 3.36 22.18
N CYS A 310 0.52 3.21 22.99
CA CYS A 310 0.18 1.95 23.64
C CYS A 310 -1.12 1.42 23.07
N ARG A 311 -1.17 0.14 22.75
CA ARG A 311 -2.41 -0.58 22.47
C ARG A 311 -2.96 -1.14 23.78
N VAL A 312 -4.19 -0.76 24.08
CA VAL A 312 -4.88 -1.16 25.30
C VAL A 312 -6.01 -2.11 24.94
N GLU A 313 -6.02 -3.28 25.55
CA GLU A 313 -7.15 -4.20 25.48
C GLU A 313 -8.18 -3.83 26.55
N LEU A 314 -9.40 -3.58 26.14
CA LEU A 314 -10.51 -3.17 26.96
C LEU A 314 -11.54 -4.30 27.03
N ALA A 315 -11.69 -4.90 28.19
CA ALA A 315 -12.73 -5.88 28.47
C ALA A 315 -14.05 -5.18 28.76
N LEU A 316 -15.13 -5.66 28.14
CA LEU A 316 -16.50 -5.22 28.39
C LEU A 316 -17.30 -6.35 29.03
N ASP A 317 -18.21 -6.01 29.93
CA ASP A 317 -19.06 -7.00 30.59
C ASP A 317 -19.93 -7.73 29.55
N GLY A 318 -19.90 -9.08 29.61
CA GLY A 318 -20.68 -9.93 28.71
C GLY A 318 -20.13 -10.06 27.28
N VAL A 319 -18.94 -9.52 26.98
CA VAL A 319 -18.28 -9.61 25.66
C VAL A 319 -17.03 -10.47 25.75
N THR A 320 -16.91 -11.45 24.85
CA THR A 320 -15.77 -12.37 24.83
C THR A 320 -14.52 -11.71 24.24
N ASN A 321 -14.69 -10.86 23.22
CA ASN A 321 -13.56 -10.20 22.53
C ASN A 321 -13.29 -8.83 23.17
N ALA A 322 -12.03 -8.58 23.52
CA ALA A 322 -11.61 -7.26 23.98
C ALA A 322 -11.72 -6.23 22.85
N LEU A 323 -12.05 -5.00 23.22
CA LEU A 323 -11.99 -3.83 22.34
C LEU A 323 -10.57 -3.25 22.38
N LEU A 324 -9.96 -3.06 21.23
CA LEU A 324 -8.63 -2.46 21.13
C LEU A 324 -8.72 -0.93 21.07
N ALA A 325 -7.88 -0.25 21.84
CA ALA A 325 -7.73 1.20 21.78
C ALA A 325 -6.25 1.59 21.66
N ASP A 326 -5.91 2.42 20.66
CA ASP A 326 -4.56 2.94 20.47
C ASP A 326 -4.45 4.31 21.14
N LEU A 327 -3.73 4.38 22.24
CA LEU A 327 -3.61 5.55 23.10
C LEU A 327 -2.21 6.15 23.02
N SER A 328 -2.11 7.48 22.95
CA SER A 328 -0.80 8.11 23.07
C SER A 328 -0.16 7.84 24.42
N ILE A 329 1.17 7.73 24.47
CA ILE A 329 1.94 7.55 25.72
C ILE A 329 1.55 8.62 26.77
N ASN A 330 1.31 9.84 26.31
CA ASN A 330 0.88 10.92 27.18
C ASN A 330 -0.51 10.67 27.80
N ALA A 331 -1.45 10.11 27.01
CA ALA A 331 -2.76 9.75 27.52
C ALA A 331 -2.66 8.66 28.61
N VAL A 332 -1.87 7.62 28.36
CA VAL A 332 -1.65 6.53 29.34
C VAL A 332 -1.02 7.07 30.62
N ARG A 333 0.00 7.92 30.52
CA ARG A 333 0.67 8.53 31.69
C ARG A 333 -0.24 9.48 32.47
N ASP A 334 -0.92 10.44 31.78
CA ASP A 334 -1.69 11.49 32.38
C ASP A 334 -2.96 10.95 33.09
N LEU A 335 -3.52 9.85 32.56
CA LEU A 335 -4.66 9.14 33.14
C LEU A 335 -4.25 8.01 34.09
N ALA A 336 -2.93 7.77 34.27
CA ALA A 336 -2.35 6.69 35.07
C ALA A 336 -2.96 5.31 34.70
N ILE A 337 -3.18 5.05 33.41
CA ILE A 337 -3.81 3.83 32.91
C ILE A 337 -2.92 2.63 33.25
N HIS A 338 -3.50 1.62 33.91
CA HIS A 338 -2.84 0.38 34.29
C HIS A 338 -3.80 -0.80 34.17
N GLU A 339 -3.27 -2.01 34.08
CA GLU A 339 -4.06 -3.24 34.03
C GLU A 339 -4.99 -3.35 35.27
N GLY A 340 -6.21 -3.83 35.01
CA GLY A 340 -7.26 -3.95 36.03
C GLY A 340 -8.01 -2.64 36.34
N MET A 341 -7.60 -1.50 35.74
CA MET A 341 -8.28 -0.22 35.94
C MET A 341 -9.64 -0.21 35.25
N ASP A 342 -10.68 0.25 35.98
CA ASP A 342 -11.98 0.55 35.40
C ASP A 342 -11.96 1.97 34.84
N LEU A 343 -12.38 2.14 33.58
CA LEU A 343 -12.46 3.45 32.95
C LEU A 343 -13.70 3.53 32.02
N ARG A 344 -14.04 4.74 31.66
CA ARG A 344 -15.12 4.97 30.70
C ARG A 344 -14.51 5.34 29.34
N VAL A 345 -15.00 4.68 28.30
CA VAL A 345 -14.57 4.91 26.91
C VAL A 345 -15.76 5.36 26.07
N ALA A 346 -15.48 5.96 24.94
CA ALA A 346 -16.51 6.33 23.97
C ALA A 346 -16.08 6.02 22.55
N MET A 347 -17.06 5.67 21.70
CA MET A 347 -16.94 5.54 20.24
C MET A 347 -17.71 6.68 19.59
N PRO A 348 -17.06 7.73 19.04
CA PRO A 348 -17.77 8.83 18.39
C PRO A 348 -18.69 8.33 17.27
N PRO A 349 -19.94 8.82 17.17
CA PRO A 349 -20.94 8.31 16.21
C PRO A 349 -20.54 8.45 14.73
N GLU A 350 -19.65 9.38 14.43
CA GLU A 350 -19.14 9.69 13.08
C GLU A 350 -17.90 8.88 12.69
N ARG A 351 -17.44 7.97 13.55
CA ARG A 351 -16.21 7.20 13.38
C ARG A 351 -16.45 5.73 13.12
#